data_f45acb25a1df20c85955566e970422af
#
_entry.id   f45acb25a1df20c85955566e970422af
#
_cell.length_a   1.000
_cell.length_b   1.000
_cell.length_c   1.000
_cell.angle_alpha   90.00
_cell.angle_beta   90.00
_cell.angle_gamma   90.00
#
_symmetry.space_group_name_H-M   'P 1'
#
loop_
_entity.id
_entity.type
_entity.pdbx_description
1 polymer ?
#
loop_
_entity_poly.entity_id
_entity_poly.type
_entity_poly.pdbx_seq_one_letter_code
_entity_poly.pdbx_strand_id
1 'polypeptide(L)'
;MQDSYVIFTGRPNAGKSSTINALTGLKLPTGKRPGTTTDINEYPIANGLVLADMPGYGTKLGASKGWEDMTKEKILDFIFNNRDNIVLCIHVLNITTFIETTERLAKKGFVNLDVEMVNYIYDTVQEFPLVAANKIDKSSEQKVIENLEAFLEMLSTVDPIISRNNVYPISAKKGTGIGQLKDTFYRTLVSKGWRNPFEYIR
;
A
#
# COMPACT_ATOMS: atom_id res chain seq x y z
N MET A 1 5.58 -2.02 26.62
CA MET A 1 6.33 -1.89 25.36
C MET A 1 5.37 -1.28 24.34
N GLN A 2 5.82 -0.36 23.54
CA GLN A 2 4.99 0.23 22.48
C GLN A 2 4.92 -0.77 21.32
N ASP A 3 3.74 -0.93 20.70
CA ASP A 3 3.57 -1.83 19.57
C ASP A 3 4.34 -1.33 18.35
N SER A 4 4.84 -2.26 17.56
CA SER A 4 5.41 -1.98 16.23
C SER A 4 4.36 -2.22 15.15
N TYR A 5 4.43 -1.44 14.08
CA TYR A 5 3.38 -1.41 13.07
C TYR A 5 3.87 -1.91 11.70
N VAL A 6 3.05 -2.75 11.10
CA VAL A 6 3.06 -3.00 9.66
C VAL A 6 1.88 -2.25 9.07
N ILE A 7 2.12 -1.23 8.25
CA ILE A 7 1.03 -0.42 7.70
C ILE A 7 0.73 -0.76 6.24
N PHE A 8 -0.56 -0.77 5.90
CA PHE A 8 -1.04 -0.92 4.53
C PHE A 8 -1.75 0.35 4.08
N THR A 9 -1.23 0.99 3.04
CA THR A 9 -1.79 2.18 2.43
C THR A 9 -2.26 1.91 1.01
N GLY A 10 -3.07 2.79 0.45
CA GLY A 10 -3.52 2.71 -0.94
C GLY A 10 -4.88 3.35 -1.15
N ARG A 11 -5.18 3.69 -2.39
CA ARG A 11 -6.43 4.35 -2.77
C ARG A 11 -7.64 3.40 -2.64
N PRO A 12 -8.87 3.94 -2.56
CA PRO A 12 -10.07 3.11 -2.59
C PRO A 12 -10.07 2.17 -3.81
N ASN A 13 -10.45 0.93 -3.59
CA ASN A 13 -10.50 -0.12 -4.62
C ASN A 13 -9.14 -0.50 -5.26
N ALA A 14 -7.99 -0.09 -4.73
CA ALA A 14 -6.68 -0.59 -5.18
C ALA A 14 -6.52 -2.10 -4.94
N GLY A 15 -7.27 -2.66 -3.98
CA GLY A 15 -7.24 -4.06 -3.60
C GLY A 15 -6.46 -4.32 -2.31
N LYS A 16 -6.35 -3.31 -1.44
CA LYS A 16 -5.60 -3.37 -0.19
C LYS A 16 -6.01 -4.56 0.71
N SER A 17 -7.30 -4.67 1.08
CA SER A 17 -7.77 -5.80 1.92
C SER A 17 -7.56 -7.17 1.25
N SER A 18 -7.68 -7.26 -0.09
CA SER A 18 -7.37 -8.50 -0.81
C SER A 18 -5.87 -8.84 -0.76
N THR A 19 -5.01 -7.83 -0.82
CA THR A 19 -3.56 -7.99 -0.70
C THR A 19 -3.18 -8.41 0.72
N ILE A 20 -3.77 -7.76 1.75
CA ILE A 20 -3.58 -8.16 3.15
C ILE A 20 -3.96 -9.63 3.34
N ASN A 21 -5.15 -10.03 2.89
CA ASN A 21 -5.61 -11.43 2.99
C ASN A 21 -4.66 -12.41 2.32
N ALA A 22 -4.18 -12.08 1.11
CA ALA A 22 -3.27 -12.92 0.35
C ALA A 22 -1.88 -13.07 1.00
N LEU A 23 -1.38 -12.01 1.64
CA LEU A 23 -0.06 -12.01 2.29
C LEU A 23 -0.09 -12.68 3.66
N THR A 24 -1.13 -12.41 4.45
CA THR A 24 -1.16 -12.78 5.87
C THR A 24 -2.04 -13.98 6.18
N GLY A 25 -3.08 -14.24 5.38
CA GLY A 25 -4.11 -15.23 5.68
C GLY A 25 -5.28 -14.67 6.50
N LEU A 26 -5.25 -13.38 6.88
CA LEU A 26 -6.41 -12.70 7.47
C LEU A 26 -7.62 -12.78 6.52
N LYS A 27 -8.82 -12.72 7.09
CA LYS A 27 -10.08 -12.77 6.34
C LYS A 27 -10.81 -11.43 6.42
N LEU A 28 -10.13 -10.37 5.99
CA LEU A 28 -10.74 -9.04 5.94
C LEU A 28 -11.86 -8.99 4.90
N PRO A 29 -12.94 -8.24 5.16
CA PRO A 29 -13.98 -8.04 4.17
C PRO A 29 -13.42 -7.42 2.89
N THR A 30 -13.70 -8.05 1.76
CA THR A 30 -13.31 -7.55 0.44
C THR A 30 -14.59 -7.25 -0.35
N GLY A 31 -14.68 -6.07 -0.96
CA GLY A 31 -15.87 -5.70 -1.70
C GLY A 31 -15.63 -4.59 -2.73
N LYS A 32 -16.61 -4.45 -3.66
CA LYS A 32 -16.59 -3.39 -4.68
C LYS A 32 -17.12 -2.05 -4.14
N ARG A 33 -17.75 -2.03 -2.97
CA ARG A 33 -18.28 -0.78 -2.40
C ARG A 33 -17.12 0.06 -1.88
N PRO A 34 -16.92 1.28 -2.39
CA PRO A 34 -15.92 2.21 -1.85
C PRO A 34 -16.23 2.50 -0.39
N GLY A 35 -15.20 2.44 0.48
CA GLY A 35 -15.33 2.86 1.87
C GLY A 35 -15.75 1.76 2.84
N THR A 36 -15.38 0.50 2.58
CA THR A 36 -15.46 -0.57 3.59
C THR A 36 -14.55 -0.29 4.79
N THR A 37 -13.42 0.40 4.58
CA THR A 37 -12.53 0.85 5.64
C THR A 37 -12.65 2.37 5.75
N THR A 38 -13.34 2.86 6.76
CA THR A 38 -13.55 4.30 7.05
C THR A 38 -12.60 4.82 8.11
N ASP A 39 -11.95 3.90 8.83
CA ASP A 39 -11.05 4.16 9.93
C ASP A 39 -9.76 3.33 9.80
N ILE A 40 -8.76 3.61 10.62
CA ILE A 40 -7.58 2.76 10.74
C ILE A 40 -8.00 1.54 11.55
N ASN A 41 -7.87 0.35 10.94
CA ASN A 41 -8.17 -0.89 11.63
C ASN A 41 -6.88 -1.61 12.01
N GLU A 42 -6.71 -1.90 13.27
CA GLU A 42 -5.54 -2.53 13.84
C GLU A 42 -5.81 -4.01 14.13
N TYR A 43 -4.90 -4.86 13.68
CA TYR A 43 -4.98 -6.31 13.84
C TYR A 43 -3.66 -6.80 14.47
N PRO A 44 -3.64 -7.22 15.74
CA PRO A 44 -2.48 -7.88 16.32
C PRO A 44 -2.15 -9.16 15.53
N ILE A 45 -0.93 -9.26 14.99
CA ILE A 45 -0.49 -10.40 14.16
C ILE A 45 0.58 -11.24 14.86
N ALA A 46 1.36 -10.65 15.77
CA ALA A 46 2.28 -11.33 16.66
C ALA A 46 2.48 -10.50 17.95
N ASN A 47 3.27 -11.02 18.88
CA ASN A 47 3.57 -10.28 20.11
C ASN A 47 4.30 -8.96 19.80
N GLY A 48 3.67 -7.83 20.19
CA GLY A 48 4.19 -6.48 19.95
C GLY A 48 4.22 -6.08 18.45
N LEU A 49 3.49 -6.79 17.57
CA LEU A 49 3.38 -6.48 16.15
C LEU A 49 1.93 -6.38 15.72
N VAL A 50 1.56 -5.22 15.21
CA VAL A 50 0.20 -4.86 14.78
C VAL A 50 0.20 -4.53 13.30
N LEU A 51 -0.73 -5.13 12.55
CA LEU A 51 -1.03 -4.72 11.19
C LEU A 51 -2.09 -3.62 11.22
N ALA A 52 -1.79 -2.46 10.62
CA ALA A 52 -2.71 -1.36 10.50
C ALA A 52 -3.21 -1.22 9.04
N ASP A 53 -4.49 -1.54 8.83
CA ASP A 53 -5.19 -1.34 7.54
C ASP A 53 -5.73 0.09 7.47
N MET A 54 -5.03 0.96 6.72
CA MET A 54 -5.39 2.36 6.57
C MET A 54 -6.66 2.53 5.73
N PRO A 55 -7.51 3.52 5.99
CA PRO A 55 -8.60 3.87 5.08
C PRO A 55 -8.08 4.24 3.70
N GLY A 56 -8.90 4.00 2.68
CA GLY A 56 -8.55 4.42 1.32
C GLY A 56 -8.63 5.94 1.19
N TYR A 57 -7.56 6.60 0.74
CA TYR A 57 -7.49 8.05 0.53
C TYR A 57 -7.66 8.43 -0.94
N GLY A 58 -8.04 9.71 -1.18
CA GLY A 58 -8.31 10.24 -2.53
C GLY A 58 -9.77 10.11 -2.93
N THR A 59 -10.09 10.54 -4.14
CA THR A 59 -11.46 10.76 -4.62
C THR A 59 -12.33 9.51 -4.49
N LYS A 60 -13.33 9.59 -3.63
CA LYS A 60 -14.40 8.59 -3.51
C LYS A 60 -15.66 9.15 -4.15
N LEU A 61 -16.26 8.42 -5.09
CA LEU A 61 -17.53 8.81 -5.68
C LEU A 61 -18.57 9.02 -4.59
N GLY A 62 -19.10 10.25 -4.48
CA GLY A 62 -20.11 10.60 -3.47
C GLY A 62 -19.59 11.03 -2.10
N ALA A 63 -18.27 11.10 -1.88
CA ALA A 63 -17.72 11.70 -0.67
C ALA A 63 -17.61 13.23 -0.81
N SER A 64 -17.76 13.96 0.30
CA SER A 64 -17.47 15.39 0.33
C SER A 64 -15.94 15.62 0.32
N LYS A 65 -15.50 16.78 -0.20
CA LYS A 65 -14.09 17.16 -0.20
C LYS A 65 -13.52 17.16 1.23
N GLY A 66 -14.27 17.66 2.20
CA GLY A 66 -13.84 17.67 3.59
C GLY A 66 -13.59 16.28 4.19
N TRP A 67 -14.36 15.26 3.77
CA TRP A 67 -14.12 13.88 4.21
C TRP A 67 -12.82 13.31 3.63
N GLU A 68 -12.53 13.61 2.37
CA GLU A 68 -11.30 13.19 1.70
C GLU A 68 -10.06 13.80 2.36
N ASP A 69 -10.12 15.09 2.67
CA ASP A 69 -9.05 15.83 3.35
C ASP A 69 -8.83 15.27 4.76
N MET A 70 -9.87 15.10 5.57
CA MET A 70 -9.80 14.51 6.91
C MET A 70 -9.22 13.07 6.90
N THR A 71 -9.58 12.26 5.91
CA THR A 71 -9.08 10.89 5.80
C THR A 71 -7.58 10.89 5.48
N LYS A 72 -7.16 11.78 4.58
CA LYS A 72 -5.74 11.94 4.23
C LYS A 72 -4.94 12.41 5.44
N GLU A 73 -5.39 13.46 6.13
CA GLU A 73 -4.74 13.98 7.34
C GLU A 73 -4.58 12.88 8.40
N LYS A 74 -5.63 12.13 8.69
CA LYS A 74 -5.57 11.03 9.65
C LYS A 74 -4.51 9.98 9.33
N ILE A 75 -4.33 9.63 8.05
CA ILE A 75 -3.29 8.69 7.62
C ILE A 75 -1.91 9.30 7.81
N LEU A 76 -1.72 10.54 7.38
CA LEU A 76 -0.44 11.25 7.48
C LEU A 76 -0.03 11.42 8.94
N ASP A 77 -0.96 11.81 9.82
CA ASP A 77 -0.73 11.95 11.26
C ASP A 77 -0.37 10.61 11.91
N PHE A 78 -1.07 9.53 11.55
CA PHE A 78 -0.73 8.19 12.05
C PHE A 78 0.70 7.79 11.68
N ILE A 79 1.08 7.96 10.41
CA ILE A 79 2.42 7.64 9.92
C ILE A 79 3.47 8.50 10.64
N PHE A 80 3.24 9.80 10.74
CA PHE A 80 4.17 10.73 11.38
C PHE A 80 4.36 10.42 12.88
N ASN A 81 3.27 10.22 13.61
CA ASN A 81 3.30 9.98 15.05
C ASN A 81 3.87 8.60 15.42
N ASN A 82 3.80 7.62 14.52
CA ASN A 82 4.30 6.26 14.76
C ASN A 82 5.56 5.92 13.94
N ARG A 83 6.20 6.89 13.28
CA ARG A 83 7.31 6.65 12.34
C ARG A 83 8.43 5.78 12.90
N ASP A 84 8.76 5.96 14.17
CA ASP A 84 9.84 5.24 14.86
C ASP A 84 9.43 3.78 15.22
N ASN A 85 8.14 3.46 15.16
CA ASN A 85 7.55 2.15 15.44
C ASN A 85 7.04 1.45 14.17
N ILE A 86 7.01 2.13 13.03
CA ILE A 86 6.65 1.52 11.76
C ILE A 86 7.83 0.69 11.26
N VAL A 87 7.65 -0.61 11.23
CA VAL A 87 8.70 -1.55 10.81
C VAL A 87 8.60 -1.96 9.36
N LEU A 88 7.44 -1.77 8.74
CA LEU A 88 7.23 -2.06 7.32
C LEU A 88 5.99 -1.34 6.79
N CYS A 89 6.13 -0.76 5.61
CA CYS A 89 5.02 -0.17 4.88
C CYS A 89 4.77 -0.96 3.60
N ILE A 90 3.50 -1.24 3.31
CA ILE A 90 3.06 -1.79 2.02
C ILE A 90 2.10 -0.81 1.38
N HIS A 91 2.47 -0.28 0.21
CA HIS A 91 1.60 0.58 -0.58
C HIS A 91 0.95 -0.23 -1.70
N VAL A 92 -0.38 -0.24 -1.76
CA VAL A 92 -1.15 -0.99 -2.77
C VAL A 92 -1.76 -0.03 -3.78
N LEU A 93 -1.34 -0.13 -5.03
CA LEU A 93 -1.93 0.66 -6.11
C LEU A 93 -2.56 -0.20 -7.22
N ASN A 94 -3.53 0.37 -7.91
CA ASN A 94 -4.06 -0.24 -9.14
C ASN A 94 -3.18 0.16 -10.32
N ILE A 95 -2.25 -0.72 -10.72
CA ILE A 95 -1.28 -0.40 -11.75
C ILE A 95 -1.91 -0.25 -13.14
N THR A 96 -3.01 -0.92 -13.41
CA THR A 96 -3.60 -0.97 -14.77
C THR A 96 -4.20 0.34 -15.26
N THR A 97 -4.38 1.29 -14.38
CA THR A 97 -4.95 2.63 -14.69
C THR A 97 -4.03 3.77 -14.25
N PHE A 98 -2.74 3.48 -14.04
CA PHE A 98 -1.81 4.46 -13.47
C PHE A 98 -1.63 5.67 -14.39
N ILE A 99 -1.24 5.47 -15.66
CA ILE A 99 -1.04 6.53 -16.64
C ILE A 99 -2.33 7.35 -16.83
N GLU A 100 -3.48 6.69 -17.10
CA GLU A 100 -4.76 7.37 -17.27
C GLU A 100 -5.15 8.25 -16.07
N THR A 101 -4.86 7.74 -14.87
CA THR A 101 -5.12 8.48 -13.62
C THR A 101 -4.19 9.67 -13.47
N THR A 102 -2.91 9.49 -13.78
CA THR A 102 -1.88 10.54 -13.73
C THR A 102 -2.21 11.67 -14.68
N GLU A 103 -2.53 11.37 -15.94
CA GLU A 103 -2.91 12.37 -16.94
C GLU A 103 -4.18 13.14 -16.55
N ARG A 104 -5.19 12.44 -16.00
CA ARG A 104 -6.41 13.06 -15.52
C ARG A 104 -6.16 14.01 -14.35
N LEU A 105 -5.25 13.67 -13.44
CA LEU A 105 -4.87 14.50 -12.31
C LEU A 105 -4.04 15.70 -12.78
N ALA A 106 -3.06 15.48 -13.66
CA ALA A 106 -2.21 16.53 -14.23
C ALA A 106 -3.03 17.62 -14.95
N LYS A 107 -4.08 17.24 -15.71
CA LYS A 107 -5.02 18.20 -16.32
C LYS A 107 -5.74 19.11 -15.32
N LYS A 108 -5.77 18.73 -14.05
CA LYS A 108 -6.36 19.48 -12.94
C LYS A 108 -5.32 20.16 -12.05
N GLY A 109 -4.03 20.10 -12.42
CA GLY A 109 -2.93 20.64 -11.64
C GLY A 109 -2.55 19.81 -10.41
N PHE A 110 -2.93 18.53 -10.36
CA PHE A 110 -2.62 17.64 -9.23
C PHE A 110 -1.57 16.60 -9.60
N VAL A 111 -0.73 16.25 -8.64
CA VAL A 111 0.20 15.12 -8.72
C VAL A 111 -0.55 13.80 -8.46
N ASN A 112 0.03 12.69 -8.89
CA ASN A 112 -0.54 11.37 -8.61
C ASN A 112 -0.40 11.04 -7.12
N LEU A 113 -1.53 10.78 -6.47
CA LEU A 113 -1.59 10.54 -5.02
C LEU A 113 -0.85 9.27 -4.56
N ASP A 114 -0.71 8.26 -5.44
CA ASP A 114 0.05 7.06 -5.11
C ASP A 114 1.55 7.37 -5.05
N VAL A 115 2.04 8.24 -5.95
CA VAL A 115 3.43 8.73 -5.92
C VAL A 115 3.69 9.62 -4.70
N GLU A 116 2.78 10.57 -4.41
CA GLU A 116 2.90 11.42 -3.21
C GLU A 116 2.98 10.57 -1.92
N MET A 117 2.13 9.55 -1.80
CA MET A 117 2.11 8.72 -0.59
C MET A 117 3.39 7.87 -0.45
N VAL A 118 3.89 7.30 -1.54
CA VAL A 118 5.16 6.53 -1.51
C VAL A 118 6.32 7.43 -1.08
N ASN A 119 6.42 8.63 -1.66
CA ASN A 119 7.45 9.60 -1.28
C ASN A 119 7.29 10.04 0.18
N TYR A 120 6.07 10.36 0.63
CA TYR A 120 5.80 10.74 2.01
C TYR A 120 6.20 9.65 3.01
N ILE A 121 5.88 8.38 2.72
CA ILE A 121 6.30 7.25 3.55
C ILE A 121 7.83 7.18 3.61
N TYR A 122 8.49 7.25 2.46
CA TYR A 122 9.95 7.19 2.39
C TYR A 122 10.62 8.31 3.17
N ASP A 123 10.14 9.55 3.00
CA ASP A 123 10.68 10.72 3.68
C ASP A 123 10.44 10.68 5.21
N THR A 124 9.31 10.09 5.64
CA THR A 124 8.91 10.08 7.06
C THR A 124 9.49 8.89 7.82
N VAL A 125 9.43 7.69 7.24
CA VAL A 125 9.86 6.43 7.88
C VAL A 125 11.33 6.11 7.59
N GLN A 126 11.92 6.78 6.59
CA GLN A 126 13.30 6.57 6.13
C GLN A 126 13.55 5.15 5.57
N GLU A 127 12.48 4.44 5.24
CA GLU A 127 12.51 3.17 4.53
C GLU A 127 11.53 3.20 3.35
N PHE A 128 11.99 2.71 2.20
CA PHE A 128 11.14 2.65 1.02
C PHE A 128 10.08 1.55 1.20
N PRO A 129 8.79 1.86 0.97
CA PRO A 129 7.73 0.87 1.15
C PRO A 129 7.81 -0.26 0.11
N LEU A 130 7.35 -1.45 0.46
CA LEU A 130 7.03 -2.45 -0.54
C LEU A 130 5.79 -1.99 -1.32
N VAL A 131 5.89 -1.95 -2.63
CA VAL A 131 4.79 -1.49 -3.49
C VAL A 131 4.14 -2.67 -4.17
N ALA A 132 2.89 -2.95 -3.81
CA ALA A 132 2.06 -3.95 -4.46
C ALA A 132 1.34 -3.33 -5.68
N ALA A 133 1.95 -3.42 -6.86
CA ALA A 133 1.37 -2.99 -8.13
C ALA A 133 0.30 -4.00 -8.58
N ASN A 134 -0.93 -3.83 -8.04
CA ASN A 134 -1.99 -4.82 -8.08
C ASN A 134 -2.86 -4.74 -9.34
N LYS A 135 -3.62 -5.82 -9.56
CA LYS A 135 -4.61 -6.02 -10.64
C LYS A 135 -4.02 -6.27 -12.02
N ILE A 136 -2.81 -6.79 -12.11
CA ILE A 136 -2.20 -7.12 -13.41
C ILE A 136 -3.08 -8.06 -14.26
N ASP A 137 -3.98 -8.83 -13.63
CA ASP A 137 -4.96 -9.70 -14.31
C ASP A 137 -6.03 -8.95 -15.11
N LYS A 138 -6.08 -7.62 -15.02
CA LYS A 138 -7.11 -6.79 -15.68
C LYS A 138 -6.61 -6.01 -16.88
N SER A 139 -5.38 -6.23 -17.30
CA SER A 139 -4.77 -5.54 -18.43
C SER A 139 -3.84 -6.47 -19.20
N SER A 140 -3.47 -6.09 -20.42
CA SER A 140 -2.41 -6.79 -21.15
C SER A 140 -1.06 -6.60 -20.45
N GLU A 141 -0.16 -7.54 -20.64
CA GLU A 141 1.20 -7.48 -20.10
C GLU A 141 1.92 -6.21 -20.53
N GLN A 142 1.82 -5.85 -21.80
CA GLN A 142 2.40 -4.63 -22.36
C GLN A 142 1.93 -3.37 -21.62
N LYS A 143 0.62 -3.23 -21.40
CA LYS A 143 0.06 -2.10 -20.67
C LYS A 143 0.47 -2.09 -19.19
N VAL A 144 0.67 -3.24 -18.57
CA VAL A 144 1.19 -3.34 -17.20
C VAL A 144 2.62 -2.84 -17.15
N ILE A 145 3.49 -3.25 -18.10
CA ILE A 145 4.88 -2.79 -18.18
C ILE A 145 4.95 -1.27 -18.35
N GLU A 146 4.20 -0.71 -19.30
CA GLU A 146 4.16 0.74 -19.54
C GLU A 146 3.74 1.53 -18.28
N ASN A 147 2.70 1.07 -17.58
CA ASN A 147 2.27 1.71 -16.35
C ASN A 147 3.30 1.59 -15.20
N LEU A 148 4.01 0.44 -15.12
CA LEU A 148 5.08 0.24 -14.13
C LEU A 148 6.25 1.18 -14.39
N GLU A 149 6.68 1.30 -15.63
CA GLU A 149 7.77 2.20 -16.00
C GLU A 149 7.40 3.66 -15.72
N ALA A 150 6.21 4.09 -16.11
CA ALA A 150 5.72 5.43 -15.80
C ALA A 150 5.65 5.70 -14.29
N PHE A 151 5.25 4.71 -13.48
CA PHE A 151 5.25 4.83 -12.03
C PHE A 151 6.67 4.99 -11.48
N LEU A 152 7.61 4.14 -11.92
CA LEU A 152 9.01 4.20 -11.49
C LEU A 152 9.71 5.49 -11.89
N GLU A 153 9.43 6.01 -13.08
CA GLU A 153 9.95 7.30 -13.53
C GLU A 153 9.46 8.46 -12.66
N MET A 154 8.22 8.42 -12.18
CA MET A 154 7.68 9.44 -11.27
C MET A 154 8.27 9.38 -9.85
N LEU A 155 8.94 8.29 -9.49
CA LEU A 155 9.70 8.13 -8.24
C LEU A 155 11.17 8.58 -8.39
N SER A 156 11.45 9.50 -9.31
CA SER A 156 12.81 9.95 -9.70
C SER A 156 13.65 10.53 -8.57
N THR A 157 13.07 10.88 -7.42
CA THR A 157 13.78 11.32 -6.21
C THR A 157 14.38 10.17 -5.41
N VAL A 158 14.02 8.93 -5.72
CA VAL A 158 14.49 7.71 -5.07
C VAL A 158 15.49 7.00 -5.99
N ASP A 159 16.51 6.38 -5.41
CA ASP A 159 17.44 5.54 -6.17
C ASP A 159 16.67 4.50 -7.00
N PRO A 160 16.88 4.46 -8.33
CA PRO A 160 16.16 3.54 -9.22
C PRO A 160 16.31 2.07 -8.86
N ILE A 161 17.42 1.68 -8.23
CA ILE A 161 17.66 0.30 -7.78
C ILE A 161 16.74 0.00 -6.59
N ILE A 162 16.62 0.94 -5.64
CA ILE A 162 15.74 0.78 -4.48
C ILE A 162 14.29 0.69 -4.93
N SER A 163 13.83 1.62 -5.78
CA SER A 163 12.45 1.62 -6.23
C SER A 163 12.10 0.36 -7.02
N ARG A 164 12.93 -0.07 -7.98
CA ARG A 164 12.68 -1.29 -8.78
C ARG A 164 12.65 -2.57 -7.95
N ASN A 165 13.52 -2.69 -6.95
CA ASN A 165 13.60 -3.89 -6.10
C ASN A 165 12.43 -4.01 -5.12
N ASN A 166 11.68 -2.94 -4.90
CA ASN A 166 10.56 -2.89 -3.95
C ASN A 166 9.18 -2.80 -4.62
N VAL A 167 9.10 -2.83 -5.97
CA VAL A 167 7.84 -2.81 -6.72
C VAL A 167 7.50 -4.20 -7.24
N TYR A 168 6.35 -4.74 -6.82
CA TYR A 168 5.89 -6.10 -7.10
C TYR A 168 4.62 -6.08 -7.94
N PRO A 169 4.68 -6.46 -9.21
CA PRO A 169 3.48 -6.67 -10.03
C PRO A 169 2.70 -7.88 -9.51
N ILE A 170 1.47 -7.65 -9.05
CA ILE A 170 0.65 -8.71 -8.45
C ILE A 170 -0.79 -8.73 -8.97
N SER A 171 -1.43 -9.89 -8.84
CA SER A 171 -2.88 -10.00 -8.79
C SER A 171 -3.28 -10.66 -7.47
N ALA A 172 -3.70 -9.86 -6.50
CA ALA A 172 -4.19 -10.38 -5.22
C ALA A 172 -5.41 -11.30 -5.40
N LYS A 173 -6.18 -11.11 -6.48
CA LYS A 173 -7.34 -11.95 -6.81
C LYS A 173 -6.96 -13.31 -7.39
N LYS A 174 -5.91 -13.38 -8.21
CA LYS A 174 -5.46 -14.61 -8.91
C LYS A 174 -4.28 -15.29 -8.21
N GLY A 175 -3.67 -14.65 -7.21
CA GLY A 175 -2.46 -15.13 -6.55
C GLY A 175 -1.17 -14.92 -7.33
N THR A 176 -1.22 -14.34 -8.54
CA THR A 176 -0.04 -14.08 -9.35
C THR A 176 0.87 -13.06 -8.66
N GLY A 177 2.18 -13.31 -8.59
CA GLY A 177 3.19 -12.42 -7.99
C GLY A 177 3.14 -12.34 -6.45
N ILE A 178 2.14 -12.92 -5.80
CA ILE A 178 1.98 -12.87 -4.33
C ILE A 178 3.12 -13.58 -3.61
N GLY A 179 3.61 -14.71 -4.13
CA GLY A 179 4.69 -15.47 -3.49
C GLY A 179 5.94 -14.62 -3.25
N GLN A 180 6.43 -13.91 -4.26
CA GLN A 180 7.61 -13.07 -4.18
C GLN A 180 7.42 -11.92 -3.17
N LEU A 181 6.29 -11.21 -3.22
CA LEU A 181 5.99 -10.14 -2.26
C LEU A 181 5.87 -10.70 -0.83
N LYS A 182 5.25 -11.88 -0.67
CA LYS A 182 5.10 -12.54 0.62
C LYS A 182 6.44 -12.95 1.22
N ASP A 183 7.34 -13.48 0.41
CA ASP A 183 8.69 -13.85 0.85
C ASP A 183 9.48 -12.63 1.32
N THR A 184 9.43 -11.52 0.57
CA THR A 184 10.09 -10.28 0.99
C THR A 184 9.46 -9.72 2.26
N PHE A 185 8.14 -9.67 2.33
CA PHE A 185 7.38 -9.25 3.51
C PHE A 185 7.80 -10.05 4.77
N TYR A 186 7.78 -11.37 4.66
CA TYR A 186 8.17 -12.26 5.76
C TYR A 186 9.63 -12.05 6.17
N ARG A 187 10.57 -12.07 5.21
CA ARG A 187 12.01 -11.90 5.48
C ARG A 187 12.31 -10.57 6.15
N THR A 188 11.65 -9.49 5.72
CA THR A 188 11.82 -8.17 6.33
C THR A 188 11.40 -8.19 7.81
N LEU A 189 10.26 -8.79 8.14
CA LEU A 189 9.82 -8.89 9.54
C LEU A 189 10.74 -9.78 10.38
N VAL A 190 11.20 -10.89 9.82
CA VAL A 190 12.16 -11.80 10.49
C VAL A 190 13.48 -11.07 10.75
N SER A 191 14.00 -10.31 9.79
CA SER A 191 15.24 -9.54 9.97
C SER A 191 15.13 -8.45 11.04
N LYS A 192 13.91 -7.95 11.27
CA LYS A 192 13.59 -6.96 12.33
C LYS A 192 13.22 -7.59 13.68
N GLY A 193 13.32 -8.93 13.82
CA GLY A 193 13.22 -9.64 15.09
C GLY A 193 11.98 -10.50 15.30
N TRP A 194 11.00 -10.48 14.39
CA TRP A 194 9.79 -11.32 14.51
C TRP A 194 10.00 -12.67 13.83
N ARG A 195 10.42 -13.68 14.61
CA ARG A 195 10.65 -15.06 14.09
C ARG A 195 9.38 -15.70 13.53
N ASN A 196 8.22 -15.37 14.10
CA ASN A 196 6.90 -15.82 13.65
C ASN A 196 5.94 -14.63 13.54
N PRO A 197 6.04 -13.82 12.49
CA PRO A 197 5.29 -12.57 12.38
C PRO A 197 3.78 -12.74 12.19
N PHE A 198 3.30 -13.96 12.05
CA PHE A 198 1.87 -14.30 11.90
C PHE A 198 1.38 -15.28 12.96
N GLU A 199 1.98 -15.25 14.14
CA GLU A 199 1.69 -16.16 15.25
C GLU A 199 0.22 -16.17 15.65
N TYR A 200 -0.46 -15.03 15.57
CA TYR A 200 -1.85 -14.87 15.97
C TYR A 200 -2.86 -15.08 14.83
N ILE A 201 -2.38 -15.33 13.61
CA ILE A 201 -3.25 -15.59 12.46
C ILE A 201 -3.40 -17.10 12.27
N ARG A 202 -4.64 -17.59 12.36
CA ARG A 202 -5.02 -19.00 12.19
C ARG A 202 -5.84 -19.24 10.92
#